data_701b41369a47e4b216409185c69cef6a
#
_entry.id   701b41369a47e4b216409185c69cef6a
#
_cell.length_a   1.000
_cell.length_b   1.000
_cell.length_c   1.000
_cell.angle_alpha   90.00
_cell.angle_beta   90.00
_cell.angle_gamma   90.00
#
_symmetry.space_group_name_H-M   'P 1'
#
loop_
_entity.id
_entity.type
_entity.pdbx_description
1 polymer ?
#
loop_
_entity_poly.entity_id
_entity_poly.type
_entity_poly.pdbx_seq_one_letter_code
_entity_poly.pdbx_strand_id
1 'polypeptide(L)'
;MDNSENRVLLVVDGSYQAMETIHYVSQALPAHNTEIVMLHVMSKVPDAFWDLEKDPAWQQKVQTVRSWEAQQENRINDFMQMSRQVFSDAGFPDSAVKVDVRPVREGIARDIRAESHLGYASVILGRRGLSTIQDLSLGGIASKVVLKTSDLAVWLVGGKPEPNKAIVGIDSSDGSILAVNHLARIAKGLGKEVLLLHVVRKVPEMNSQSGPETEQFEKDREQKAAGDIEPVFQKAVKILQEAGISSGKILTKVIVGATTRAGTILEEARTGAYGTIVVGRRGLSTVEEFDMGRVTNKLVQIAKDRALWVVG
;
A
#
# COMPACT_ATOMS: atom_id res chain seq x y z
N MET A 1 -10.57 -24.71 -10.32
CA MET A 1 -10.83 -23.25 -10.47
C MET A 1 -9.60 -22.57 -9.96
N ASP A 2 -8.91 -21.88 -10.83
CA ASP A 2 -7.59 -21.28 -10.53
C ASP A 2 -7.76 -20.16 -9.49
N ASN A 3 -7.30 -20.39 -8.27
CA ASN A 3 -7.40 -19.49 -7.12
C ASN A 3 -6.43 -18.31 -7.23
N SER A 4 -5.85 -18.07 -8.40
CA SER A 4 -4.75 -17.13 -8.63
C SER A 4 -5.17 -15.64 -8.65
N GLU A 5 -6.46 -15.32 -8.80
CA GLU A 5 -6.88 -13.92 -8.96
C GLU A 5 -6.66 -13.04 -7.73
N ASN A 6 -6.62 -13.62 -6.51
CA ASN A 6 -6.43 -12.87 -5.25
C ASN A 6 -5.26 -13.41 -4.42
N ARG A 7 -4.18 -13.85 -5.05
CA ARG A 7 -2.97 -14.24 -4.33
C ARG A 7 -2.17 -13.00 -3.96
N VAL A 8 -1.86 -12.80 -2.67
CA VAL A 8 -1.12 -11.63 -2.18
C VAL A 8 0.16 -12.03 -1.47
N LEU A 9 1.22 -11.24 -1.66
CA LEU A 9 2.49 -11.38 -0.97
C LEU A 9 2.54 -10.40 0.21
N LEU A 10 2.46 -10.91 1.43
CA LEU A 10 2.54 -10.12 2.65
C LEU A 10 3.95 -10.22 3.24
N VAL A 11 4.70 -9.14 3.12
CA VAL A 11 6.08 -9.08 3.61
C VAL A 11 6.10 -8.62 5.06
N VAL A 12 6.70 -9.41 5.93
CA VAL A 12 6.76 -9.17 7.37
C VAL A 12 8.19 -9.27 7.89
N ASP A 13 8.49 -8.51 8.95
CA ASP A 13 9.82 -8.47 9.57
C ASP A 13 9.77 -8.72 11.09
N GLY A 14 8.61 -9.13 11.62
CA GLY A 14 8.42 -9.36 13.05
C GLY A 14 8.25 -8.09 13.89
N SER A 15 8.15 -6.92 13.27
CA SER A 15 7.94 -5.65 13.96
C SER A 15 6.49 -5.47 14.40
N TYR A 16 6.28 -4.53 15.34
CA TYR A 16 4.93 -4.10 15.72
C TYR A 16 4.12 -3.60 14.50
N GLN A 17 4.74 -2.84 13.59
CA GLN A 17 4.06 -2.36 12.39
C GLN A 17 3.70 -3.50 11.43
N ALA A 18 4.49 -4.57 11.37
CA ALA A 18 4.14 -5.77 10.62
C ALA A 18 2.88 -6.43 11.20
N MET A 19 2.72 -6.50 12.53
CA MET A 19 1.50 -7.03 13.16
C MET A 19 0.28 -6.14 12.86
N GLU A 20 0.41 -4.81 12.94
CA GLU A 20 -0.67 -3.89 12.54
C GLU A 20 -1.04 -4.04 11.04
N THR A 21 -0.04 -4.33 10.21
CA THR A 21 -0.28 -4.64 8.79
C THR A 21 -1.08 -5.93 8.62
N ILE A 22 -0.79 -6.96 9.41
CA ILE A 22 -1.55 -8.23 9.42
C ILE A 22 -2.99 -8.00 9.84
N HIS A 23 -3.23 -7.26 10.91
CA HIS A 23 -4.59 -6.90 11.34
C HIS A 23 -5.36 -6.12 10.29
N TYR A 24 -4.70 -5.16 9.62
CA TYR A 24 -5.31 -4.44 8.52
C TYR A 24 -5.68 -5.37 7.35
N VAL A 25 -4.74 -6.22 6.92
CA VAL A 25 -4.91 -7.13 5.78
C VAL A 25 -6.00 -8.16 6.05
N SER A 26 -6.08 -8.71 7.28
CA SER A 26 -7.09 -9.70 7.65
C SER A 26 -8.54 -9.17 7.55
N GLN A 27 -8.72 -7.85 7.62
CA GLN A 27 -10.02 -7.19 7.47
C GLN A 27 -10.21 -6.53 6.09
N ALA A 28 -9.11 -6.22 5.40
CA ALA A 28 -9.14 -5.56 4.09
C ALA A 28 -9.40 -6.52 2.95
N LEU A 29 -9.12 -7.82 3.11
CA LEU A 29 -9.24 -8.86 2.09
C LEU A 29 -10.40 -9.82 2.37
N PRO A 30 -11.08 -10.33 1.32
CA PRO A 30 -12.13 -11.34 1.47
C PRO A 30 -11.50 -12.71 1.79
N ALA A 31 -11.84 -13.28 2.95
CA ALA A 31 -11.24 -14.54 3.43
C ALA A 31 -11.47 -15.74 2.49
N HIS A 32 -12.63 -15.77 1.79
CA HIS A 32 -13.02 -16.95 1.00
C HIS A 32 -12.27 -17.12 -0.33
N ASN A 33 -11.72 -16.03 -0.90
CA ASN A 33 -11.13 -16.02 -2.24
C ASN A 33 -9.72 -15.44 -2.27
N THR A 34 -9.02 -15.43 -1.13
CA THR A 34 -7.68 -14.86 -1.05
C THR A 34 -6.68 -15.88 -0.53
N GLU A 35 -5.59 -16.05 -1.25
CA GLU A 35 -4.39 -16.75 -0.80
C GLU A 35 -3.37 -15.72 -0.30
N ILE A 36 -2.88 -15.91 0.91
CA ILE A 36 -1.86 -15.04 1.52
C ILE A 36 -0.56 -15.83 1.65
N VAL A 37 0.50 -15.29 1.08
CA VAL A 37 1.86 -15.79 1.34
C VAL A 37 2.58 -14.78 2.22
N MET A 38 2.78 -15.15 3.49
CA MET A 38 3.58 -14.36 4.43
C MET A 38 5.06 -14.65 4.21
N LEU A 39 5.78 -13.66 3.69
CA LEU A 39 7.21 -13.77 3.40
C LEU A 39 8.04 -13.04 4.45
N HIS A 40 9.00 -13.74 5.03
CA HIS A 40 10.10 -13.15 5.78
C HIS A 40 11.44 -13.52 5.15
N VAL A 41 12.26 -12.52 4.82
CA VAL A 41 13.61 -12.70 4.31
C VAL A 41 14.60 -12.41 5.43
N MET A 42 15.19 -13.47 5.98
CA MET A 42 16.16 -13.37 7.08
C MET A 42 17.50 -12.82 6.61
N SER A 43 18.06 -11.89 7.38
CA SER A 43 19.45 -11.49 7.21
C SER A 43 20.37 -12.70 7.49
N LYS A 44 21.39 -12.89 6.66
CA LYS A 44 22.39 -13.95 6.82
C LYS A 44 23.67 -13.37 7.38
N VAL A 45 24.28 -14.07 8.35
CA VAL A 45 25.65 -13.79 8.74
C VAL A 45 26.57 -14.20 7.59
N PRO A 46 27.53 -13.36 7.17
CA PRO A 46 28.43 -13.69 6.06
C PRO A 46 29.17 -15.02 6.29
N ASP A 47 29.25 -15.85 5.25
CA ASP A 47 29.91 -17.19 5.35
C ASP A 47 31.34 -17.08 5.86
N ALA A 48 32.09 -16.04 5.48
CA ALA A 48 33.45 -15.79 5.98
C ALA A 48 33.53 -15.62 7.52
N PHE A 49 32.42 -15.26 8.20
CA PHE A 49 32.39 -15.18 9.65
C PHE A 49 32.53 -16.57 10.29
N TRP A 50 31.97 -17.61 9.67
CA TRP A 50 31.99 -18.97 10.19
C TRP A 50 33.37 -19.61 10.08
N ASP A 51 34.24 -19.13 9.18
CA ASP A 51 35.65 -19.61 9.09
C ASP A 51 36.45 -19.26 10.35
N LEU A 52 36.03 -18.23 11.11
CA LEU A 52 36.66 -17.86 12.38
C LEU A 52 36.48 -18.88 13.48
N GLU A 53 35.56 -19.84 13.34
CA GLU A 53 35.35 -20.92 14.32
C GLU A 53 36.61 -21.78 14.54
N LYS A 54 37.51 -21.85 13.54
CA LYS A 54 38.76 -22.57 13.57
C LYS A 54 39.80 -21.94 14.50
N ASP A 55 39.59 -20.64 14.84
CA ASP A 55 40.50 -19.93 15.75
C ASP A 55 39.94 -19.94 17.18
N PRO A 56 40.66 -20.48 18.17
CA PRO A 56 40.21 -20.53 19.56
C PRO A 56 39.82 -19.17 20.15
N ALA A 57 40.46 -18.09 19.69
CA ALA A 57 40.16 -16.73 20.16
C ALA A 57 38.74 -16.23 19.75
N TRP A 58 38.14 -16.83 18.72
CA TRP A 58 36.86 -16.45 18.17
C TRP A 58 35.70 -17.40 18.51
N GLN A 59 35.99 -18.60 19.01
CA GLN A 59 34.98 -19.63 19.27
C GLN A 59 33.81 -19.12 20.12
N GLN A 60 34.09 -18.40 21.21
CA GLN A 60 33.01 -17.83 22.05
C GLN A 60 32.14 -16.84 21.32
N LYS A 61 32.70 -16.00 20.46
CA LYS A 61 31.94 -15.04 19.62
C LYS A 61 31.11 -15.76 18.59
N VAL A 62 31.64 -16.79 17.94
CA VAL A 62 30.91 -17.62 16.98
C VAL A 62 29.69 -18.28 17.64
N GLN A 63 29.87 -18.86 18.83
CA GLN A 63 28.76 -19.44 19.60
C GLN A 63 27.69 -18.39 19.97
N THR A 64 28.11 -17.19 20.33
CA THR A 64 27.17 -16.08 20.62
C THR A 64 26.35 -15.74 19.39
N VAL A 65 26.98 -15.66 18.22
CA VAL A 65 26.27 -15.35 16.96
C VAL A 65 25.34 -16.49 16.56
N ARG A 66 25.72 -17.74 16.69
CA ARG A 66 24.82 -18.90 16.48
C ARG A 66 23.59 -18.86 17.38
N SER A 67 23.78 -18.56 18.66
CA SER A 67 22.70 -18.46 19.62
C SER A 67 21.77 -17.28 19.25
N TRP A 68 22.33 -16.19 18.78
CA TRP A 68 21.56 -15.03 18.32
C TRP A 68 20.76 -15.37 17.04
N GLU A 69 21.32 -16.05 16.03
CA GLU A 69 20.60 -16.50 14.85
C GLU A 69 19.43 -17.41 15.22
N ALA A 70 19.65 -18.41 16.07
CA ALA A 70 18.60 -19.31 16.53
C ALA A 70 17.47 -18.56 17.28
N GLN A 71 17.81 -17.54 18.06
CA GLN A 71 16.83 -16.69 18.72
C GLN A 71 16.03 -15.82 17.72
N GLN A 72 16.66 -15.33 16.65
CA GLN A 72 15.93 -14.59 15.60
C GLN A 72 14.96 -15.50 14.87
N GLU A 73 15.40 -16.71 14.51
CA GLU A 73 14.55 -17.71 13.85
C GLU A 73 13.34 -18.10 14.72
N ASN A 74 13.54 -18.36 16.00
CA ASN A 74 12.45 -18.65 16.92
C ASN A 74 11.47 -17.45 17.02
N ARG A 75 11.97 -16.24 17.17
CA ARG A 75 11.11 -15.02 17.22
C ARG A 75 10.26 -14.85 15.97
N ILE A 76 10.84 -15.08 14.79
CA ILE A 76 10.05 -14.96 13.56
C ILE A 76 9.04 -16.08 13.41
N ASN A 77 9.37 -17.29 13.83
CA ASN A 77 8.44 -18.42 13.82
C ASN A 77 7.25 -18.18 14.76
N ASP A 78 7.50 -17.68 15.98
CA ASP A 78 6.45 -17.28 16.93
C ASP A 78 5.57 -16.17 16.35
N PHE A 79 6.18 -15.17 15.70
CA PHE A 79 5.48 -14.11 15.02
C PHE A 79 4.59 -14.65 13.90
N MET A 80 5.08 -15.59 13.09
CA MET A 80 4.31 -16.22 12.01
C MET A 80 3.12 -17.03 12.55
N GLN A 81 3.29 -17.73 13.67
CA GLN A 81 2.21 -18.46 14.32
C GLN A 81 1.12 -17.50 14.82
N MET A 82 1.50 -16.43 15.54
CA MET A 82 0.54 -15.39 15.97
C MET A 82 -0.19 -14.77 14.77
N SER A 83 0.53 -14.53 13.67
CA SER A 83 -0.04 -13.97 12.44
C SER A 83 -1.06 -14.90 11.79
N ARG A 84 -0.79 -16.21 11.74
CA ARG A 84 -1.76 -17.21 11.26
C ARG A 84 -3.02 -17.23 12.11
N GLN A 85 -2.89 -17.08 13.43
CA GLN A 85 -4.04 -17.01 14.31
C GLN A 85 -4.93 -15.80 13.99
N VAL A 86 -4.34 -14.62 13.74
CA VAL A 86 -5.11 -13.41 13.34
C VAL A 86 -5.91 -13.66 12.05
N PHE A 87 -5.33 -14.33 11.06
CA PHE A 87 -6.06 -14.67 9.84
C PHE A 87 -7.14 -15.73 10.08
N SER A 88 -6.86 -16.75 10.90
CA SER A 88 -7.84 -17.77 11.30
C SER A 88 -9.04 -17.14 12.01
N ASP A 89 -8.80 -16.24 12.97
CA ASP A 89 -9.84 -15.49 13.70
C ASP A 89 -10.66 -14.58 12.76
N ALA A 90 -10.07 -14.11 11.67
CA ALA A 90 -10.74 -13.34 10.62
C ALA A 90 -11.45 -14.22 9.58
N GLY A 91 -11.47 -15.55 9.76
CA GLY A 91 -12.19 -16.50 8.91
C GLY A 91 -11.45 -16.99 7.68
N PHE A 92 -10.12 -16.78 7.58
CA PHE A 92 -9.31 -17.37 6.52
C PHE A 92 -9.08 -18.85 6.78
N PRO A 93 -9.29 -19.73 5.79
CA PRO A 93 -8.91 -21.15 5.92
C PRO A 93 -7.39 -21.29 6.12
N ASP A 94 -6.97 -22.25 6.94
CA ASP A 94 -5.53 -22.49 7.17
C ASP A 94 -4.75 -22.74 5.89
N SER A 95 -5.37 -23.39 4.90
CA SER A 95 -4.78 -23.66 3.59
C SER A 95 -4.55 -22.39 2.75
N ALA A 96 -5.25 -21.30 3.06
CA ALA A 96 -5.14 -20.02 2.36
C ALA A 96 -3.98 -19.16 2.90
N VAL A 97 -3.38 -19.50 4.05
CA VAL A 97 -2.32 -18.73 4.67
C VAL A 97 -1.02 -19.54 4.67
N LYS A 98 -0.15 -19.24 3.74
CA LYS A 98 1.17 -19.87 3.59
C LYS A 98 2.25 -19.05 4.27
N VAL A 99 3.24 -19.70 4.87
CA VAL A 99 4.40 -19.08 5.52
C VAL A 99 5.65 -19.45 4.75
N ASP A 100 6.43 -18.44 4.37
CA ASP A 100 7.74 -18.60 3.72
C ASP A 100 8.79 -17.80 4.50
N VAL A 101 9.64 -18.49 5.22
CA VAL A 101 10.77 -17.92 5.95
C VAL A 101 12.04 -18.44 5.30
N ARG A 102 12.83 -17.56 4.73
CA ARG A 102 14.02 -17.95 3.97
C ARG A 102 15.18 -16.98 4.13
N PRO A 103 16.43 -17.46 4.02
CA PRO A 103 17.59 -16.59 4.08
C PRO A 103 17.65 -15.66 2.85
N VAL A 104 18.23 -14.48 3.04
CA VAL A 104 18.52 -13.54 1.96
C VAL A 104 19.46 -14.17 0.92
N ARG A 105 19.18 -13.94 -0.35
CA ARG A 105 20.02 -14.40 -1.50
C ARG A 105 20.84 -13.26 -2.08
N GLU A 106 20.16 -12.25 -2.64
CA GLU A 106 20.80 -11.08 -3.27
C GLU A 106 20.64 -9.81 -2.44
N GLY A 107 19.59 -9.77 -1.62
CA GLY A 107 19.22 -8.65 -0.78
C GLY A 107 17.73 -8.57 -0.57
N ILE A 108 17.30 -8.25 0.65
CA ILE A 108 15.91 -8.35 1.09
C ILE A 108 14.92 -7.75 0.08
N ALA A 109 15.15 -6.50 -0.39
CA ALA A 109 14.25 -5.86 -1.35
C ALA A 109 14.29 -6.49 -2.75
N ARG A 110 15.43 -7.06 -3.18
CA ARG A 110 15.55 -7.77 -4.46
C ARG A 110 14.83 -9.12 -4.40
N ASP A 111 14.99 -9.85 -3.31
CA ASP A 111 14.37 -11.15 -3.10
C ASP A 111 12.84 -11.03 -3.01
N ILE A 112 12.34 -9.98 -2.31
CA ILE A 112 10.91 -9.65 -2.28
C ILE A 112 10.39 -9.36 -3.70
N ARG A 113 11.13 -8.56 -4.47
CA ARG A 113 10.74 -8.24 -5.84
C ARG A 113 10.77 -9.47 -6.74
N ALA A 114 11.79 -10.31 -6.65
CA ALA A 114 11.86 -11.55 -7.42
C ALA A 114 10.65 -12.45 -7.12
N GLU A 115 10.27 -12.58 -5.84
CA GLU A 115 9.09 -13.32 -5.43
C GLU A 115 7.81 -12.70 -5.99
N SER A 116 7.69 -11.36 -5.97
CA SER A 116 6.47 -10.67 -6.41
C SER A 116 6.09 -10.94 -7.87
N HIS A 117 7.03 -11.30 -8.72
CA HIS A 117 6.78 -11.68 -10.11
C HIS A 117 6.20 -13.10 -10.29
N LEU A 118 5.99 -13.85 -9.21
CA LEU A 118 5.42 -15.21 -9.25
C LEU A 118 3.88 -15.23 -9.19
N GLY A 119 3.22 -14.28 -9.86
CA GLY A 119 1.77 -14.29 -10.02
C GLY A 119 0.97 -13.79 -8.84
N TYR A 120 1.47 -12.79 -8.11
CA TYR A 120 0.74 -12.11 -7.06
C TYR A 120 -0.08 -10.94 -7.61
N ALA A 121 -1.23 -10.70 -6.99
CA ALA A 121 -2.07 -9.54 -7.27
C ALA A 121 -1.55 -8.26 -6.60
N SER A 122 -0.85 -8.40 -5.46
CA SER A 122 -0.31 -7.30 -4.68
C SER A 122 0.88 -7.74 -3.85
N VAL A 123 1.79 -6.80 -3.59
CA VAL A 123 2.78 -6.89 -2.51
C VAL A 123 2.37 -5.94 -1.39
N ILE A 124 2.28 -6.45 -0.18
CA ILE A 124 1.82 -5.71 1.00
C ILE A 124 2.93 -5.68 2.03
N LEU A 125 3.23 -4.51 2.56
CA LEU A 125 4.26 -4.37 3.59
C LEU A 125 3.99 -3.17 4.50
N GLY A 126 4.52 -3.23 5.71
CA GLY A 126 4.52 -2.10 6.63
C GLY A 126 5.36 -0.95 6.08
N ARG A 127 4.94 0.28 6.32
CA ARG A 127 5.72 1.47 5.93
C ARG A 127 7.08 1.54 6.62
N ARG A 128 7.17 1.02 7.84
CA ARG A 128 8.38 0.92 8.66
C ARG A 128 8.55 -0.51 9.13
N GLY A 129 9.76 -0.89 9.46
CA GLY A 129 10.10 -2.17 10.06
C GLY A 129 10.88 -1.97 11.35
N LEU A 130 11.75 -2.90 11.66
CA LEU A 130 12.60 -2.91 12.86
C LEU A 130 13.61 -1.75 12.95
N SER A 131 13.72 -0.90 11.92
CA SER A 131 14.63 0.25 11.92
C SER A 131 14.27 1.27 13.00
N THR A 132 15.23 1.59 13.86
CA THR A 132 15.09 2.53 14.98
C THR A 132 15.17 4.02 14.58
N ILE A 133 15.41 4.34 13.30
CA ILE A 133 15.51 5.72 12.83
C ILE A 133 14.10 6.32 12.79
N GLN A 134 13.77 7.11 13.80
CA GLN A 134 12.42 7.67 14.01
C GLN A 134 11.98 8.70 12.96
N ASP A 135 12.91 9.39 12.32
CA ASP A 135 12.60 10.49 11.38
C ASP A 135 12.30 10.05 9.95
N LEU A 136 12.57 8.79 9.60
CA LEU A 136 12.25 8.29 8.25
C LEU A 136 10.74 8.09 8.09
N SER A 137 10.16 8.77 7.12
CA SER A 137 8.73 8.62 6.75
C SER A 137 8.42 7.27 6.11
N LEU A 138 9.43 6.58 5.55
CA LEU A 138 9.33 5.29 4.87
C LEU A 138 10.61 4.48 5.10
N GLY A 139 10.47 3.20 5.44
CA GLY A 139 11.60 2.28 5.61
C GLY A 139 12.35 2.02 4.31
N GLY A 140 13.64 1.73 4.40
CA GLY A 140 14.50 1.54 3.22
C GLY A 140 14.06 0.38 2.30
N ILE A 141 13.54 -0.71 2.87
CA ILE A 141 13.00 -1.85 2.09
C ILE A 141 11.69 -1.44 1.42
N ALA A 142 10.75 -0.86 2.17
CA ALA A 142 9.47 -0.39 1.63
C ALA A 142 9.66 0.63 0.48
N SER A 143 10.61 1.55 0.64
CA SER A 143 10.98 2.51 -0.41
C SER A 143 11.49 1.82 -1.67
N LYS A 144 12.41 0.87 -1.54
CA LYS A 144 12.96 0.13 -2.69
C LYS A 144 11.91 -0.72 -3.39
N VAL A 145 11.02 -1.38 -2.63
CA VAL A 145 9.94 -2.20 -3.19
C VAL A 145 8.96 -1.33 -3.94
N VAL A 146 8.41 -0.26 -3.33
CA VAL A 146 7.42 0.58 -3.99
C VAL A 146 7.97 1.30 -5.23
N LEU A 147 9.24 1.68 -5.24
CA LEU A 147 9.86 2.34 -6.40
C LEU A 147 10.13 1.37 -7.56
N LYS A 148 10.53 0.14 -7.26
CA LYS A 148 11.03 -0.82 -8.26
C LYS A 148 10.01 -1.87 -8.70
N THR A 149 8.81 -1.90 -8.11
CA THR A 149 7.70 -2.79 -8.51
C THR A 149 6.63 -1.96 -9.20
N SER A 150 6.54 -2.07 -10.53
CA SER A 150 5.67 -1.22 -11.37
C SER A 150 4.51 -1.96 -12.01
N ASP A 151 4.56 -3.27 -12.04
CA ASP A 151 3.68 -4.18 -12.76
C ASP A 151 2.56 -4.79 -11.90
N LEU A 152 2.56 -4.49 -10.60
CA LEU A 152 1.51 -4.91 -9.68
C LEU A 152 1.26 -3.86 -8.58
N ALA A 153 0.18 -4.04 -7.84
CA ALA A 153 -0.15 -3.14 -6.75
C ALA A 153 0.80 -3.33 -5.55
N VAL A 154 1.30 -2.22 -5.00
CA VAL A 154 2.10 -2.20 -3.77
C VAL A 154 1.31 -1.48 -2.68
N TRP A 155 1.05 -2.16 -1.57
CA TRP A 155 0.37 -1.57 -0.42
C TRP A 155 1.39 -1.25 0.68
N LEU A 156 1.40 0.00 1.09
CA LEU A 156 2.20 0.50 2.21
C LEU A 156 1.26 0.78 3.39
N VAL A 157 1.31 -0.05 4.41
CA VAL A 157 0.44 0.08 5.58
C VAL A 157 1.16 0.82 6.70
N GLY A 158 0.62 1.97 7.12
CA GLY A 158 1.16 2.80 8.19
C GLY A 158 0.16 2.99 9.32
N GLY A 159 0.63 2.99 10.57
CA GLY A 159 -0.23 3.11 11.74
C GLY A 159 -1.23 1.97 11.88
N LYS A 160 -2.46 2.31 12.27
CA LYS A 160 -3.61 1.40 12.40
C LYS A 160 -4.76 1.90 11.52
N PRO A 161 -4.68 1.73 10.21
CA PRO A 161 -5.69 2.29 9.31
C PRO A 161 -7.02 1.50 9.39
N GLU A 162 -8.14 2.23 9.35
CA GLU A 162 -9.47 1.65 9.24
C GLU A 162 -9.67 0.99 7.85
N PRO A 163 -9.96 -0.31 7.74
CA PRO A 163 -9.99 -0.99 6.46
C PRO A 163 -11.29 -0.81 5.66
N ASN A 164 -12.40 -0.38 6.31
CA ASN A 164 -13.73 -0.38 5.69
C ASN A 164 -14.04 0.85 4.84
N LYS A 165 -13.22 1.90 4.95
CA LYS A 165 -13.37 3.14 4.19
C LYS A 165 -12.16 3.39 3.31
N ALA A 166 -12.41 3.57 2.01
CA ALA A 166 -11.37 3.85 1.03
C ALA A 166 -11.65 5.13 0.24
N ILE A 167 -10.60 5.90 -0.01
CA ILE A 167 -10.63 7.03 -0.93
C ILE A 167 -9.79 6.68 -2.16
N VAL A 168 -10.36 6.90 -3.34
CA VAL A 168 -9.66 6.67 -4.61
C VAL A 168 -9.41 8.00 -5.29
N GLY A 169 -8.13 8.31 -5.54
CA GLY A 169 -7.76 9.48 -6.33
C GLY A 169 -8.08 9.26 -7.81
N ILE A 170 -9.00 10.07 -8.34
CA ILE A 170 -9.48 9.96 -9.72
C ILE A 170 -8.95 11.14 -10.56
N ASP A 171 -8.40 10.81 -11.70
CA ASP A 171 -8.13 11.73 -12.81
C ASP A 171 -8.50 11.03 -14.13
N SER A 172 -8.34 11.71 -15.26
CA SER A 172 -8.69 11.14 -16.57
C SER A 172 -7.62 10.16 -17.10
N SER A 173 -6.73 9.64 -16.26
CA SER A 173 -5.71 8.67 -16.66
C SER A 173 -6.19 7.22 -16.54
N ASP A 174 -5.60 6.33 -17.33
CA ASP A 174 -5.82 4.88 -17.19
C ASP A 174 -5.38 4.37 -15.81
N GLY A 175 -4.36 4.98 -15.21
CA GLY A 175 -3.87 4.65 -13.88
C GLY A 175 -4.94 4.80 -12.80
N SER A 176 -5.80 5.81 -12.88
CA SER A 176 -6.91 5.97 -11.93
C SER A 176 -7.97 4.88 -12.08
N ILE A 177 -8.26 4.45 -13.31
CA ILE A 177 -9.19 3.34 -13.57
C ILE A 177 -8.58 2.01 -13.14
N LEU A 178 -7.28 1.79 -13.31
CA LEU A 178 -6.59 0.60 -12.77
C LEU A 178 -6.70 0.55 -11.24
N ALA A 179 -6.58 1.70 -10.56
CA ALA A 179 -6.78 1.82 -9.12
C ALA A 179 -8.21 1.42 -8.70
N VAL A 180 -9.23 1.88 -9.42
CA VAL A 180 -10.63 1.49 -9.21
C VAL A 180 -10.84 -0.01 -9.42
N ASN A 181 -10.34 -0.59 -10.51
CA ASN A 181 -10.44 -2.01 -10.81
C ASN A 181 -9.76 -2.87 -9.73
N HIS A 182 -8.59 -2.43 -9.26
CA HIS A 182 -7.90 -3.14 -8.19
C HIS A 182 -8.71 -3.13 -6.88
N LEU A 183 -9.23 -1.95 -6.48
CA LEU A 183 -10.12 -1.84 -5.32
C LEU A 183 -11.37 -2.69 -5.49
N ALA A 184 -12.03 -2.65 -6.64
CA ALA A 184 -13.24 -3.42 -6.95
C ALA A 184 -13.01 -4.93 -6.76
N ARG A 185 -11.90 -5.44 -7.29
CA ARG A 185 -11.52 -6.85 -7.13
C ARG A 185 -11.32 -7.24 -5.67
N ILE A 186 -10.59 -6.42 -4.91
CA ILE A 186 -10.27 -6.67 -3.50
C ILE A 186 -11.49 -6.47 -2.60
N ALA A 187 -12.32 -5.46 -2.88
CA ALA A 187 -13.46 -5.10 -2.02
C ALA A 187 -14.70 -5.97 -2.23
N LYS A 188 -14.65 -6.91 -3.16
CA LYS A 188 -15.80 -7.77 -3.49
C LYS A 188 -16.36 -8.47 -2.26
N GLY A 189 -17.61 -8.19 -1.94
CA GLY A 189 -18.31 -8.79 -0.80
C GLY A 189 -17.99 -8.17 0.58
N LEU A 190 -17.11 -7.17 0.67
CA LEU A 190 -16.71 -6.57 1.97
C LEU A 190 -17.55 -5.37 2.40
N GLY A 191 -18.47 -4.89 1.58
CA GLY A 191 -19.37 -3.79 1.93
C GLY A 191 -18.67 -2.46 2.27
N LYS A 192 -17.51 -2.18 1.68
CA LYS A 192 -16.71 -0.97 1.92
C LYS A 192 -17.43 0.30 1.48
N GLU A 193 -17.15 1.40 2.19
CA GLU A 193 -17.49 2.77 1.76
C GLU A 193 -16.34 3.31 0.89
N VAL A 194 -16.66 3.87 -0.26
CA VAL A 194 -15.68 4.35 -1.23
C VAL A 194 -15.98 5.79 -1.63
N LEU A 195 -15.00 6.67 -1.44
CA LEU A 195 -15.02 8.03 -1.98
C LEU A 195 -14.14 8.10 -3.23
N LEU A 196 -14.74 8.42 -4.37
CA LEU A 196 -14.04 8.77 -5.61
C LEU A 196 -13.76 10.29 -5.56
N LEU A 197 -12.50 10.67 -5.45
CA LEU A 197 -12.09 12.04 -5.27
C LEU A 197 -11.30 12.57 -6.46
N HIS A 198 -11.79 13.64 -7.08
CA HIS A 198 -11.04 14.45 -8.05
C HIS A 198 -10.57 15.75 -7.42
N VAL A 199 -9.27 16.08 -7.57
CA VAL A 199 -8.69 17.30 -6.98
C VAL A 199 -8.06 18.16 -8.06
N VAL A 200 -8.57 19.39 -8.19
CA VAL A 200 -8.07 20.43 -9.10
C VAL A 200 -7.24 21.44 -8.33
N ARG A 201 -6.01 21.66 -8.77
CA ARG A 201 -5.10 22.62 -8.13
C ARG A 201 -5.53 24.05 -8.39
N LYS A 202 -5.29 24.92 -7.40
CA LYS A 202 -5.36 26.38 -7.59
C LYS A 202 -4.40 26.81 -8.72
N VAL A 203 -4.87 27.71 -9.59
CA VAL A 203 -4.00 28.39 -10.53
C VAL A 203 -3.24 29.46 -9.75
N PRO A 204 -1.91 29.60 -9.91
CA PRO A 204 -1.19 30.72 -9.32
C PRO A 204 -1.82 32.02 -9.78
N GLU A 205 -2.23 32.86 -8.81
CA GLU A 205 -2.74 34.19 -9.12
C GLU A 205 -1.63 35.00 -9.78
N MET A 206 -1.85 35.44 -11.00
CA MET A 206 -0.93 36.35 -11.67
C MET A 206 -1.02 37.78 -11.12
N ASN A 207 -2.08 38.12 -10.35
CA ASN A 207 -2.21 39.40 -9.64
C ASN A 207 -3.08 39.25 -8.38
N SER A 208 -2.63 39.82 -7.29
CA SER A 208 -3.20 39.78 -5.94
C SER A 208 -4.43 40.71 -5.76
N GLN A 209 -5.39 40.66 -6.63
CA GLN A 209 -6.69 41.38 -6.44
C GLN A 209 -7.80 40.35 -6.29
N SER A 210 -8.20 40.10 -5.04
CA SER A 210 -9.44 39.38 -4.71
C SER A 210 -10.61 40.24 -5.03
N GLY A 211 -11.46 39.87 -6.01
CA GLY A 211 -12.68 40.57 -6.38
C GLY A 211 -13.78 39.59 -6.82
N PRO A 212 -15.00 40.04 -7.00
CA PRO A 212 -16.16 39.23 -7.45
C PRO A 212 -15.89 38.42 -8.72
N GLU A 213 -15.03 38.91 -9.60
CA GLU A 213 -14.60 38.23 -10.83
C GLU A 213 -13.79 36.97 -10.51
N THR A 214 -13.03 36.98 -9.43
CA THR A 214 -12.24 35.84 -8.99
C THR A 214 -13.11 34.69 -8.46
N GLU A 215 -14.17 35.04 -7.72
CA GLU A 215 -15.15 34.05 -7.22
C GLU A 215 -15.95 33.40 -8.36
N GLN A 216 -16.36 34.19 -9.34
CA GLN A 216 -17.08 33.65 -10.50
C GLN A 216 -16.15 32.73 -11.32
N PHE A 217 -14.91 33.13 -11.54
CA PHE A 217 -13.92 32.31 -12.24
C PHE A 217 -13.67 30.98 -11.53
N GLU A 218 -13.56 30.94 -10.19
CA GLU A 218 -13.41 29.70 -9.44
C GLU A 218 -14.65 28.81 -9.54
N LYS A 219 -15.87 29.36 -9.50
CA LYS A 219 -17.13 28.63 -9.72
C LYS A 219 -17.24 28.04 -11.14
N ASP A 220 -16.87 28.81 -12.14
CA ASP A 220 -16.87 28.33 -13.53
C ASP A 220 -15.86 27.20 -13.73
N ARG A 221 -14.70 27.28 -13.06
CA ARG A 221 -13.70 26.22 -13.05
C ARG A 221 -14.18 24.96 -12.33
N GLU A 222 -14.89 25.12 -11.23
CA GLU A 222 -15.49 24.00 -10.50
C GLU A 222 -16.50 23.26 -11.36
N GLN A 223 -17.42 23.99 -11.99
CA GLN A 223 -18.42 23.41 -12.90
C GLN A 223 -17.76 22.71 -14.08
N LYS A 224 -16.75 23.33 -14.69
CA LYS A 224 -16.00 22.73 -15.79
C LYS A 224 -15.29 21.46 -15.35
N ALA A 225 -14.55 21.50 -14.23
CA ALA A 225 -13.84 20.34 -13.71
C ALA A 225 -14.79 19.19 -13.34
N ALA A 226 -15.95 19.50 -12.77
CA ALA A 226 -16.99 18.52 -12.48
C ALA A 226 -17.55 17.89 -13.77
N GLY A 227 -17.83 18.71 -14.80
CA GLY A 227 -18.29 18.20 -16.10
C GLY A 227 -17.26 17.33 -16.81
N ASP A 228 -16.00 17.74 -16.81
CA ASP A 228 -14.91 17.03 -17.48
C ASP A 228 -14.60 15.65 -16.81
N ILE A 229 -14.78 15.53 -15.50
CA ILE A 229 -14.50 14.28 -14.75
C ILE A 229 -15.72 13.36 -14.63
N GLU A 230 -16.92 13.86 -14.83
CA GLU A 230 -18.17 13.10 -14.65
C GLU A 230 -18.20 11.76 -15.42
N PRO A 231 -17.79 11.67 -16.70
CA PRO A 231 -17.76 10.39 -17.42
C PRO A 231 -16.84 9.37 -16.76
N VAL A 232 -15.72 9.82 -16.15
CA VAL A 232 -14.78 8.95 -15.43
C VAL A 232 -15.39 8.47 -14.12
N PHE A 233 -16.09 9.33 -13.39
CA PHE A 233 -16.83 8.94 -12.19
C PHE A 233 -17.90 7.91 -12.52
N GLN A 234 -18.70 8.11 -13.57
CA GLN A 234 -19.72 7.14 -13.98
C GLN A 234 -19.12 5.78 -14.30
N LYS A 235 -17.99 5.74 -15.03
CA LYS A 235 -17.26 4.50 -15.30
C LYS A 235 -16.77 3.85 -14.00
N ALA A 236 -16.16 4.61 -13.09
CA ALA A 236 -15.67 4.11 -11.81
C ALA A 236 -16.79 3.58 -10.91
N VAL A 237 -17.91 4.30 -10.81
CA VAL A 237 -19.11 3.88 -10.07
C VAL A 237 -19.63 2.56 -10.60
N LYS A 238 -19.76 2.43 -11.93
CA LYS A 238 -20.21 1.20 -12.58
C LYS A 238 -19.32 0.02 -12.22
N ILE A 239 -17.98 0.16 -12.29
CA ILE A 239 -17.01 -0.88 -11.94
C ILE A 239 -17.21 -1.33 -10.48
N LEU A 240 -17.37 -0.38 -9.54
CA LEU A 240 -17.55 -0.69 -8.12
C LEU A 240 -18.89 -1.37 -7.84
N GLN A 241 -19.97 -0.97 -8.53
CA GLN A 241 -21.29 -1.59 -8.43
C GLN A 241 -21.28 -3.03 -8.97
N GLU A 242 -20.63 -3.27 -10.10
CA GLU A 242 -20.46 -4.61 -10.68
C GLU A 242 -19.66 -5.54 -9.74
N ALA A 243 -18.76 -4.98 -8.92
CA ALA A 243 -18.06 -5.70 -7.85
C ALA A 243 -18.90 -5.93 -6.58
N GLY A 244 -20.16 -5.43 -6.54
CA GLY A 244 -21.10 -5.64 -5.44
C GLY A 244 -21.04 -4.57 -4.35
N ILE A 245 -20.40 -3.41 -4.58
CA ILE A 245 -20.48 -2.28 -3.66
C ILE A 245 -21.80 -1.55 -3.92
N SER A 246 -22.62 -1.40 -2.86
CA SER A 246 -23.93 -0.74 -3.01
C SER A 246 -23.80 0.73 -3.36
N SER A 247 -24.70 1.26 -4.19
CA SER A 247 -24.69 2.66 -4.65
C SER A 247 -24.62 3.67 -3.50
N GLY A 248 -25.31 3.42 -2.39
CA GLY A 248 -25.30 4.31 -1.21
C GLY A 248 -23.95 4.34 -0.45
N LYS A 249 -23.00 3.49 -0.81
CA LYS A 249 -21.64 3.45 -0.25
C LYS A 249 -20.58 3.99 -1.21
N ILE A 250 -20.98 4.44 -2.39
CA ILE A 250 -20.07 5.04 -3.38
C ILE A 250 -20.39 6.54 -3.43
N LEU A 251 -19.43 7.35 -3.03
CA LEU A 251 -19.52 8.80 -3.04
C LEU A 251 -18.58 9.36 -4.11
N THR A 252 -18.96 10.45 -4.73
CA THR A 252 -18.12 11.22 -5.65
C THR A 252 -17.92 12.63 -5.12
N LYS A 253 -16.70 13.17 -5.24
CA LYS A 253 -16.39 14.54 -4.80
C LYS A 253 -15.35 15.18 -5.70
N VAL A 254 -15.59 16.44 -6.05
CA VAL A 254 -14.62 17.31 -6.72
C VAL A 254 -14.19 18.39 -5.72
N ILE A 255 -12.89 18.62 -5.60
CA ILE A 255 -12.32 19.72 -4.80
C ILE A 255 -11.49 20.59 -5.73
N VAL A 256 -11.84 21.87 -5.82
CA VAL A 256 -11.15 22.88 -6.63
C VAL A 256 -10.37 23.83 -5.71
N GLY A 257 -9.36 24.51 -6.26
CA GLY A 257 -8.57 25.48 -5.49
C GLY A 257 -7.53 24.86 -4.56
N ALA A 258 -7.26 23.57 -4.68
CA ALA A 258 -6.29 22.87 -3.82
C ALA A 258 -4.85 23.36 -4.01
N THR A 259 -4.13 23.59 -2.92
CA THR A 259 -2.70 23.92 -2.95
C THR A 259 -1.88 22.76 -3.51
N THR A 260 -2.15 21.55 -3.05
CA THR A 260 -1.53 20.32 -3.54
C THR A 260 -2.53 19.17 -3.60
N ARG A 261 -2.56 18.41 -4.70
CA ARG A 261 -3.47 17.26 -4.83
C ARG A 261 -3.23 16.22 -3.73
N ALA A 262 -1.98 15.86 -3.47
CA ALA A 262 -1.64 14.85 -2.46
C ALA A 262 -2.02 15.29 -1.02
N GLY A 263 -1.78 16.54 -0.67
CA GLY A 263 -2.17 17.09 0.63
C GLY A 263 -3.68 17.08 0.82
N THR A 264 -4.44 17.49 -0.19
CA THR A 264 -5.90 17.50 -0.16
C THR A 264 -6.47 16.08 -0.07
N ILE A 265 -5.94 15.11 -0.80
CA ILE A 265 -6.36 13.70 -0.69
C ILE A 265 -6.12 13.20 0.74
N LEU A 266 -4.96 13.49 1.33
CA LEU A 266 -4.64 13.07 2.69
C LEU A 266 -5.53 13.75 3.73
N GLU A 267 -5.82 15.03 3.57
CA GLU A 267 -6.69 15.78 4.48
C GLU A 267 -8.13 15.25 4.40
N GLU A 268 -8.65 15.00 3.20
CA GLU A 268 -9.96 14.38 3.01
C GLU A 268 -10.01 12.98 3.64
N ALA A 269 -8.92 12.20 3.49
CA ALA A 269 -8.82 10.90 4.12
C ALA A 269 -8.84 10.98 5.66
N ARG A 270 -8.24 12.03 6.24
CA ARG A 270 -8.27 12.26 7.69
C ARG A 270 -9.65 12.67 8.18
N THR A 271 -10.23 13.68 7.54
CA THR A 271 -11.52 14.26 7.92
C THR A 271 -12.65 13.27 7.78
N GLY A 272 -12.67 12.47 6.70
CA GLY A 272 -13.68 11.44 6.44
C GLY A 272 -13.37 10.09 7.09
N ALA A 273 -12.28 9.98 7.87
CA ALA A 273 -11.83 8.73 8.49
C ALA A 273 -11.58 7.59 7.47
N TYR A 274 -11.14 7.92 6.25
CA TYR A 274 -10.76 6.92 5.27
C TYR A 274 -9.38 6.37 5.63
N GLY A 275 -9.32 5.11 6.03
CA GLY A 275 -8.06 4.47 6.40
C GLY A 275 -7.23 4.03 5.21
N THR A 276 -7.86 3.85 4.05
CA THR A 276 -7.23 3.41 2.82
C THR A 276 -7.23 4.50 1.76
N ILE A 277 -6.08 4.80 1.18
CA ILE A 277 -5.93 5.69 0.02
C ILE A 277 -5.46 4.84 -1.16
N VAL A 278 -6.21 4.86 -2.27
CA VAL A 278 -5.89 4.10 -3.49
C VAL A 278 -5.60 5.07 -4.62
N VAL A 279 -4.46 4.91 -5.27
CA VAL A 279 -4.04 5.77 -6.37
C VAL A 279 -3.34 4.96 -7.46
N GLY A 280 -3.52 5.38 -8.70
CA GLY A 280 -2.68 4.90 -9.79
C GLY A 280 -1.22 5.28 -9.59
N ARG A 281 -0.31 4.41 -10.03
CA ARG A 281 1.13 4.67 -9.97
C ARG A 281 1.51 5.92 -10.77
N ARG A 282 0.90 6.08 -11.96
CA ARG A 282 1.03 7.25 -12.83
C ARG A 282 -0.34 7.86 -13.06
N GLY A 283 -0.38 9.18 -13.26
CA GLY A 283 -1.56 9.92 -13.68
C GLY A 283 -1.33 10.51 -15.07
N LEU A 284 -1.96 11.64 -15.37
CA LEU A 284 -1.90 12.34 -16.68
C LEU A 284 -0.50 12.83 -17.09
N SER A 285 0.48 12.86 -16.19
CA SER A 285 1.83 13.32 -16.51
C SER A 285 2.60 12.25 -17.27
N THR A 286 2.94 12.52 -18.53
CA THR A 286 3.64 11.62 -19.45
C THR A 286 5.16 11.69 -19.35
N VAL A 287 5.72 12.30 -18.29
CA VAL A 287 7.18 12.37 -18.11
C VAL A 287 7.69 10.96 -17.80
N GLU A 288 8.25 10.29 -18.80
CA GLU A 288 8.70 8.90 -18.74
C GLU A 288 9.90 8.68 -17.80
N GLU A 289 10.65 9.74 -17.49
CA GLU A 289 11.83 9.69 -16.61
C GLU A 289 11.51 9.33 -15.15
N PHE A 290 10.26 9.39 -14.72
CA PHE A 290 9.89 9.09 -13.35
C PHE A 290 9.14 7.76 -13.25
N ASP A 291 9.64 6.85 -12.45
CA ASP A 291 9.01 5.55 -12.12
C ASP A 291 7.62 5.71 -11.47
N MET A 292 7.29 6.90 -10.96
CA MET A 292 6.06 7.19 -10.23
C MET A 292 5.58 8.64 -10.43
N GLY A 293 4.26 8.85 -10.55
CA GLY A 293 3.66 10.17 -10.68
C GLY A 293 3.87 11.06 -9.44
N ARG A 294 3.85 12.38 -9.62
CA ARG A 294 4.13 13.36 -8.54
C ARG A 294 3.18 13.24 -7.36
N VAL A 295 1.88 13.01 -7.60
CA VAL A 295 0.88 12.86 -6.53
C VAL A 295 1.16 11.61 -5.72
N THR A 296 1.35 10.48 -6.39
CA THR A 296 1.63 9.19 -5.77
C THR A 296 2.93 9.23 -4.98
N ASN A 297 4.01 9.77 -5.56
CA ASN A 297 5.29 9.93 -4.85
C ASN A 297 5.14 10.79 -3.59
N LYS A 298 4.38 11.88 -3.67
CA LYS A 298 4.13 12.71 -2.50
C LYS A 298 3.30 11.99 -1.44
N LEU A 299 2.25 11.25 -1.81
CA LEU A 299 1.47 10.42 -0.88
C LEU A 299 2.33 9.34 -0.21
N VAL A 300 3.23 8.70 -0.95
CA VAL A 300 4.22 7.76 -0.39
C VAL A 300 5.03 8.40 0.74
N GLN A 301 5.32 9.69 0.67
CA GLN A 301 6.06 10.40 1.71
C GLN A 301 5.19 10.82 2.91
N ILE A 302 3.95 11.31 2.66
CA ILE A 302 3.16 12.01 3.69
C ILE A 302 2.06 11.17 4.34
N ALA A 303 1.55 10.10 3.70
CA ALA A 303 0.47 9.27 4.24
C ALA A 303 0.98 8.26 5.27
N LYS A 304 1.49 8.75 6.42
CA LYS A 304 2.22 7.95 7.42
C LYS A 304 1.34 7.02 8.24
N ASP A 305 0.08 7.37 8.43
CA ASP A 305 -0.90 6.74 9.31
C ASP A 305 -2.08 6.12 8.55
N ARG A 306 -1.90 5.84 7.27
CA ARG A 306 -2.90 5.27 6.36
C ARG A 306 -2.31 4.09 5.59
N ALA A 307 -3.19 3.23 5.11
CA ALA A 307 -2.84 2.29 4.07
C ALA A 307 -2.84 3.01 2.71
N LEU A 308 -1.73 3.01 2.01
CA LEU A 308 -1.59 3.57 0.67
C LEU A 308 -1.42 2.44 -0.34
N TRP A 309 -2.37 2.29 -1.25
CA TRP A 309 -2.30 1.34 -2.35
C TRP A 309 -1.85 2.06 -3.61
N VAL A 310 -0.67 1.72 -4.09
CA VAL A 310 -0.10 2.22 -5.34
C VAL A 310 -0.30 1.16 -6.40
N VAL A 311 -1.18 1.42 -7.36
CA VAL A 311 -1.59 0.46 -8.40
C VAL A 311 -0.87 0.79 -9.69
N GLY A 312 -0.11 -0.19 -10.22
CA GLY A 312 0.64 -0.08 -11.47
C GLY A 312 -0.09 -0.62 -12.67
#